data_375a489bd17cd32ef78642675eee7baf
#
_entry.id   375a489bd17cd32ef78642675eee7baf
#
_cell.length_a   1.000
_cell.length_b   1.000
_cell.length_c   1.000
_cell.angle_alpha   90.00
_cell.angle_beta   90.00
_cell.angle_gamma   90.00
#
_symmetry.space_group_name_H-M   'P 1'
#
loop_
_entity.id
_entity.type
_entity.pdbx_description
1 polymer ?
#
loop_
_entity_poly.entity_id
_entity_poly.type
_entity_poly.pdbx_seq_one_letter_code
_entity_poly.pdbx_strand_id
1 'polypeptide(L)'
;MLFRSAKFGFTYWLPLASAANVAQGGAAFAVALKSKNAKVKSMALPSALSACMGITEPAIFGVNLRYFKPFIGGLAGGACGALYASVIGLGATGTGVTGIFGILLHLHMPLQYLIMMAISFGVSFAVTWVIWTPEAEEAKA
;
A
#
# COMPACT_ATOMS: atom_id res chain seq x y z
N MET A 1 13.28 3.71 -18.13
CA MET A 1 12.39 4.50 -17.25
C MET A 1 12.90 5.92 -16.98
N LEU A 2 14.15 6.10 -16.60
CA LEU A 2 14.81 7.41 -16.49
C LEU A 2 14.69 8.25 -17.78
N PHE A 3 14.79 7.61 -18.95
CA PHE A 3 14.64 8.27 -20.26
C PHE A 3 13.24 8.86 -20.49
N ARG A 4 12.21 8.25 -19.95
CA ARG A 4 10.83 8.73 -20.13
C ARG A 4 10.55 9.95 -19.25
N SER A 5 11.09 9.97 -18.05
CA SER A 5 11.03 11.12 -17.14
C SER A 5 11.76 12.34 -17.72
N ALA A 6 12.96 12.16 -18.24
CA ALA A 6 13.75 13.23 -18.85
C ALA A 6 13.08 13.82 -20.11
N LYS A 7 12.37 12.98 -20.89
CA LYS A 7 11.74 13.39 -22.16
C LYS A 7 10.36 14.03 -21.97
N PHE A 8 9.60 13.63 -20.94
CA PHE A 8 8.21 14.06 -20.72
C PHE A 8 7.99 14.86 -19.44
N GLY A 9 9.01 15.08 -18.62
CA GLY A 9 8.95 15.83 -17.37
C GLY A 9 8.19 15.14 -16.22
N PHE A 10 7.64 13.93 -16.44
CA PHE A 10 6.86 13.18 -15.46
C PHE A 10 7.28 11.73 -15.37
N THR A 11 7.27 11.18 -14.16
CA THR A 11 7.53 9.78 -13.86
C THR A 11 6.23 9.08 -13.48
N TYR A 12 5.80 8.12 -14.28
CA TYR A 12 4.58 7.35 -14.03
C TYR A 12 4.78 6.13 -13.10
N TRP A 13 6.01 5.81 -12.78
CA TRP A 13 6.33 4.71 -11.88
C TRP A 13 6.02 5.00 -10.41
N LEU A 14 6.27 6.23 -9.95
CA LEU A 14 6.10 6.58 -8.54
C LEU A 14 4.67 6.46 -8.01
N PRO A 15 3.62 6.89 -8.73
CA PRO A 15 2.25 6.66 -8.28
C PRO A 15 1.92 5.18 -8.12
N LEU A 16 2.39 4.33 -9.05
CA LEU A 16 2.17 2.89 -8.97
C LEU A 16 2.87 2.28 -7.74
N ALA A 17 4.11 2.68 -7.49
CA ALA A 17 4.85 2.26 -6.30
C ALA A 17 4.15 2.73 -5.01
N SER A 18 3.65 3.97 -4.99
CA SER A 18 2.90 4.51 -3.85
C SER A 18 1.59 3.76 -3.61
N ALA A 19 0.85 3.41 -4.67
CA ALA A 19 -0.36 2.60 -4.59
C ALA A 19 -0.06 1.22 -3.97
N ALA A 20 1.02 0.57 -4.41
CA ALA A 20 1.44 -0.72 -3.87
C ALA A 20 1.84 -0.62 -2.39
N ASN A 21 2.60 0.41 -2.02
CA ASN A 21 3.05 0.61 -0.63
C ASN A 21 1.87 0.82 0.32
N VAL A 22 0.93 1.69 -0.06
CA VAL A 22 -0.26 1.99 0.75
C VAL A 22 -1.19 0.79 0.83
N ALA A 23 -1.31 -0.01 -0.23
CA ALA A 23 -2.07 -1.25 -0.22
C ALA A 23 -1.49 -2.28 0.77
N GLN A 24 -0.16 -2.44 0.82
CA GLN A 24 0.48 -3.31 1.82
C GLN A 24 0.22 -2.81 3.25
N GLY A 25 0.18 -1.50 3.44
CA GLY A 25 -0.23 -0.88 4.71
C GLY A 25 -1.67 -1.20 5.08
N GLY A 26 -2.60 -1.09 4.14
CA GLY A 26 -4.01 -1.44 4.34
C GLY A 26 -4.23 -2.89 4.73
N ALA A 27 -3.50 -3.82 4.10
CA ALA A 27 -3.54 -5.24 4.46
C ALA A 27 -3.02 -5.49 5.88
N ALA A 28 -1.87 -4.94 6.23
CA ALA A 28 -1.30 -5.08 7.58
C ALA A 28 -2.19 -4.42 8.64
N PHE A 29 -2.85 -3.31 8.32
CA PHE A 29 -3.79 -2.63 9.21
C PHE A 29 -5.04 -3.47 9.48
N ALA A 30 -5.57 -4.15 8.46
CA ALA A 30 -6.69 -5.08 8.63
C ALA A 30 -6.33 -6.24 9.59
N VAL A 31 -5.12 -6.78 9.46
CA VAL A 31 -4.59 -7.79 10.39
C VAL A 31 -4.50 -7.23 11.80
N ALA A 32 -3.95 -6.01 11.95
CA ALA A 32 -3.80 -5.36 13.26
C ALA A 32 -5.13 -5.19 14.00
N LEU A 33 -6.18 -4.80 13.27
CA LEU A 33 -7.50 -4.60 13.89
C LEU A 33 -8.23 -5.92 14.18
N LYS A 34 -8.13 -6.89 13.30
CA LYS A 34 -8.87 -8.15 13.38
C LYS A 34 -8.17 -9.21 14.26
N SER A 35 -6.86 -9.12 14.44
CA SER A 35 -6.10 -10.03 15.31
C SER A 35 -6.56 -9.96 16.77
N LYS A 36 -6.61 -11.11 17.43
CA LYS A 36 -6.88 -11.22 18.87
C LYS A 36 -5.60 -11.23 19.69
N ASN A 37 -4.47 -11.50 19.08
CA ASN A 37 -3.18 -11.63 19.73
C ASN A 37 -2.49 -10.26 19.88
N ALA A 38 -2.20 -9.85 21.10
CA ALA A 38 -1.55 -8.58 21.40
C ALA A 38 -0.17 -8.46 20.74
N LYS A 39 0.59 -9.56 20.64
CA LYS A 39 1.90 -9.60 20.00
C LYS A 39 1.81 -9.30 18.49
N VAL A 40 0.80 -9.84 17.81
CA VAL A 40 0.57 -9.58 16.39
C VAL A 40 0.12 -8.14 16.18
N LYS A 41 -0.77 -7.62 17.00
CA LYS A 41 -1.20 -6.21 16.95
C LYS A 41 -0.05 -5.24 17.13
N SER A 42 0.83 -5.48 18.11
CA SER A 42 1.97 -4.61 18.42
C SER A 42 2.99 -4.57 17.29
N MET A 43 3.06 -5.61 16.45
CA MET A 43 3.91 -5.66 15.26
C MET A 43 3.20 -5.11 14.01
N ALA A 44 1.94 -5.50 13.81
CA ALA A 44 1.21 -5.18 12.59
C ALA A 44 0.86 -3.69 12.47
N LEU A 45 0.53 -3.03 13.57
CA LEU A 45 0.14 -1.62 13.55
C LEU A 45 1.30 -0.69 13.15
N PRO A 46 2.49 -0.75 13.78
CA PRO A 46 3.63 0.04 13.32
C PRO A 46 4.06 -0.30 11.89
N SER A 47 3.97 -1.58 11.51
CA SER A 47 4.30 -2.02 10.15
C SER A 47 3.35 -1.43 9.11
N ALA A 48 2.05 -1.34 9.41
CA ALA A 48 1.06 -0.70 8.55
C ALA A 48 1.36 0.79 8.36
N LEU A 49 1.67 1.51 9.44
CA LEU A 49 2.05 2.92 9.39
C LEU A 49 3.32 3.14 8.57
N SER A 50 4.34 2.31 8.80
CA SER A 50 5.60 2.33 8.04
C SER A 50 5.36 2.15 6.54
N ALA A 51 4.51 1.19 6.14
CA ALA A 51 4.18 0.96 4.74
C ALA A 51 3.47 2.15 4.09
N CYS A 52 2.54 2.81 4.81
CA CYS A 52 1.90 4.04 4.35
C CYS A 52 2.90 5.18 4.14
N MET A 53 4.00 5.20 4.90
CA MET A 53 5.08 6.18 4.73
C MET A 53 6.08 5.79 3.62
N GLY A 54 5.91 4.62 2.99
CA GLY A 54 6.74 4.16 1.88
C GLY A 54 7.77 3.09 2.26
N ILE A 55 7.84 2.66 3.52
CA ILE A 55 8.74 1.61 4.02
C ILE A 55 7.92 0.34 4.25
N THR A 56 7.90 -0.55 3.27
CA THR A 56 6.98 -1.69 3.22
C THR A 56 7.54 -2.98 3.78
N GLU A 57 8.85 -3.09 3.99
CA GLU A 57 9.51 -4.30 4.42
C GLU A 57 8.91 -4.90 5.71
N PRO A 58 8.64 -4.12 6.77
CA PRO A 58 8.03 -4.66 7.98
C PRO A 58 6.61 -5.19 7.75
N ALA A 59 5.83 -4.53 6.89
CA ALA A 59 4.47 -4.96 6.57
C ALA A 59 4.47 -6.22 5.70
N ILE A 60 5.32 -6.27 4.68
CA ILE A 60 5.40 -7.40 3.76
C ILE A 60 5.93 -8.64 4.49
N PHE A 61 7.12 -8.57 5.06
CA PHE A 61 7.77 -9.74 5.63
C PHE A 61 7.31 -10.06 7.06
N GLY A 62 7.01 -9.05 7.86
CA GLY A 62 6.57 -9.24 9.24
C GLY A 62 5.12 -9.71 9.35
N VAL A 63 4.25 -9.28 8.45
CA VAL A 63 2.79 -9.51 8.55
C VAL A 63 2.23 -10.21 7.31
N ASN A 64 2.30 -9.57 6.15
CA ASN A 64 1.51 -9.96 4.99
C ASN A 64 1.94 -11.31 4.42
N LEU A 65 3.24 -11.55 4.20
CA LEU A 65 3.77 -12.84 3.74
C LEU A 65 3.70 -13.92 4.81
N ARG A 66 3.84 -13.56 6.07
CA ARG A 66 3.74 -14.52 7.16
C ARG A 66 2.40 -15.23 7.18
N TYR A 67 1.31 -14.51 6.92
CA TYR A 67 -0.05 -15.07 6.86
C TYR A 67 -0.51 -15.36 5.44
N PHE A 68 0.16 -14.88 4.43
CA PHE A 68 -0.08 -15.00 2.99
C PHE A 68 -1.40 -14.37 2.50
N LYS A 69 -2.52 -14.60 3.16
CA LYS A 69 -3.82 -14.00 2.81
C LYS A 69 -3.80 -12.46 2.77
N PRO A 70 -3.23 -11.76 3.77
CA PRO A 70 -3.08 -10.30 3.70
C PRO A 70 -2.22 -9.84 2.52
N PHE A 71 -1.24 -10.64 2.10
CA PHE A 71 -0.43 -10.34 0.92
C PHE A 71 -1.28 -10.28 -0.36
N ILE A 72 -2.23 -11.24 -0.52
CA ILE A 72 -3.18 -11.22 -1.63
C ILE A 72 -4.05 -9.96 -1.59
N GLY A 73 -4.51 -9.54 -0.40
CA GLY A 73 -5.24 -8.28 -0.22
C GLY A 73 -4.41 -7.07 -0.65
N GLY A 74 -3.13 -7.05 -0.27
CA GLY A 74 -2.19 -6.00 -0.70
C GLY A 74 -2.01 -5.94 -2.22
N LEU A 75 -1.89 -7.09 -2.88
CA LEU A 75 -1.80 -7.16 -4.34
C LEU A 75 -3.08 -6.63 -5.02
N ALA A 76 -4.25 -7.02 -4.53
CA ALA A 76 -5.54 -6.55 -5.06
C ALA A 76 -5.69 -5.03 -4.91
N GLY A 77 -5.41 -4.49 -3.74
CA GLY A 77 -5.48 -3.04 -3.49
C GLY A 77 -4.47 -2.26 -4.32
N GLY A 78 -3.24 -2.75 -4.42
CA GLY A 78 -2.19 -2.16 -5.25
C GLY A 78 -2.58 -2.13 -6.74
N ALA A 79 -3.14 -3.22 -7.25
CA ALA A 79 -3.62 -3.30 -8.63
C ALA A 79 -4.75 -2.29 -8.91
N CYS A 80 -5.74 -2.18 -8.03
CA CYS A 80 -6.84 -1.22 -8.19
C CYS A 80 -6.34 0.23 -8.17
N GLY A 81 -5.46 0.59 -7.25
CA GLY A 81 -4.88 1.93 -7.19
C GLY A 81 -3.99 2.24 -8.39
N ALA A 82 -3.19 1.27 -8.84
CA ALA A 82 -2.35 1.41 -10.04
C ALA A 82 -3.18 1.59 -11.31
N LEU A 83 -4.29 0.84 -11.44
CA LEU A 83 -5.23 1.00 -12.56
C LEU A 83 -5.82 2.41 -12.57
N TYR A 84 -6.30 2.90 -11.42
CA TYR A 84 -6.81 4.26 -11.31
C TYR A 84 -5.77 5.30 -11.71
N ALA A 85 -4.54 5.21 -11.16
CA ALA A 85 -3.45 6.12 -11.51
C ALA A 85 -3.10 6.09 -13.01
N SER A 86 -3.16 4.90 -13.62
CA SER A 86 -2.87 4.72 -15.05
C SER A 86 -3.95 5.33 -15.95
N VAL A 87 -5.23 5.15 -15.59
CA VAL A 87 -6.37 5.68 -16.36
C VAL A 87 -6.38 7.21 -16.39
N ILE A 88 -6.10 7.85 -15.26
CA ILE A 88 -6.06 9.33 -15.17
C ILE A 88 -4.72 9.93 -15.60
N GLY A 89 -3.72 9.10 -15.94
CA GLY A 89 -2.39 9.57 -16.33
C GLY A 89 -1.63 10.27 -15.20
N LEU A 90 -1.80 9.82 -13.95
CA LEU A 90 -1.13 10.41 -12.80
C LEU A 90 0.37 10.26 -12.91
N GLY A 91 1.11 11.37 -12.99
CA GLY A 91 2.55 11.40 -13.09
C GLY A 91 3.19 12.20 -11.96
N ALA A 92 4.33 11.75 -11.45
CA ALA A 92 5.13 12.49 -10.49
C ALA A 92 6.05 13.51 -11.18
N THR A 93 6.21 14.68 -10.62
CA THR A 93 7.08 15.75 -11.14
C THR A 93 8.58 15.46 -10.98
N GLY A 94 8.91 14.41 -10.24
CA GLY A 94 10.29 14.00 -10.00
C GLY A 94 10.39 12.56 -9.51
N THR A 95 11.58 12.15 -9.12
CA THR A 95 11.86 10.87 -8.45
C THR A 95 12.16 11.11 -6.99
N GLY A 96 11.64 10.31 -6.10
CA GLY A 96 11.87 10.48 -4.66
C GLY A 96 11.00 9.57 -3.80
N VAL A 97 10.37 10.17 -2.81
CA VAL A 97 9.58 9.45 -1.81
C VAL A 97 8.24 8.94 -2.34
N THR A 98 7.81 7.82 -1.77
CA THR A 98 6.54 7.16 -2.06
C THR A 98 5.63 7.18 -0.83
N GLY A 99 4.43 6.60 -0.93
CA GLY A 99 3.46 6.60 0.15
C GLY A 99 2.88 8.00 0.42
N ILE A 100 2.56 8.30 1.65
CA ILE A 100 1.93 9.59 2.04
C ILE A 100 2.81 10.77 1.63
N PHE A 101 4.12 10.69 1.81
CA PHE A 101 5.04 11.77 1.44
C PHE A 101 5.16 11.97 -0.08
N GLY A 102 4.74 10.99 -0.89
CA GLY A 102 4.68 11.13 -2.34
C GLY A 102 3.73 12.23 -2.82
N ILE A 103 2.82 12.73 -1.97
CA ILE A 103 1.94 13.85 -2.31
C ILE A 103 2.73 15.11 -2.71
N LEU A 104 3.92 15.29 -2.13
CA LEU A 104 4.80 16.44 -2.45
C LEU A 104 5.26 16.43 -3.92
N LEU A 105 5.34 15.25 -4.53
CA LEU A 105 5.70 15.08 -5.95
C LEU A 105 4.48 15.14 -6.88
N HIS A 106 3.28 15.22 -6.31
CA HIS A 106 2.01 15.26 -7.03
C HIS A 106 1.18 16.51 -6.74
N LEU A 107 1.85 17.62 -6.36
CA LEU A 107 1.18 18.90 -6.02
C LEU A 107 0.36 19.50 -7.17
N HIS A 108 0.60 19.07 -8.41
CA HIS A 108 -0.21 19.46 -9.56
C HIS A 108 -1.55 18.71 -9.63
N MET A 109 -1.68 17.54 -8.98
CA MET A 109 -2.89 16.71 -8.94
C MET A 109 -3.07 16.05 -7.55
N PRO A 110 -3.07 16.81 -6.45
CA PRO A 110 -3.03 16.24 -5.09
C PRO A 110 -4.29 15.47 -4.74
N LEU A 111 -5.46 15.92 -5.20
CA LEU A 111 -6.73 15.26 -4.94
C LEU A 111 -6.79 13.86 -5.57
N GLN A 112 -6.31 13.73 -6.80
CA GLN A 112 -6.30 12.45 -7.51
C GLN A 112 -5.31 11.47 -6.87
N TYR A 113 -4.18 11.98 -6.39
CA TYR A 113 -3.24 11.17 -5.63
C TYR A 113 -3.86 10.63 -4.33
N LEU A 114 -4.58 11.47 -3.59
CA LEU A 114 -5.30 11.05 -2.37
C LEU A 114 -6.40 10.03 -2.67
N ILE A 115 -7.14 10.21 -3.75
CA ILE A 115 -8.17 9.24 -4.19
C ILE A 115 -7.52 7.90 -4.53
N MET A 116 -6.41 7.89 -5.26
CA MET A 116 -5.65 6.68 -5.56
C MET A 116 -5.22 5.95 -4.28
N MET A 117 -4.69 6.68 -3.31
CA MET A 117 -4.28 6.12 -2.02
C MET A 117 -5.47 5.54 -1.25
N ALA A 118 -6.60 6.26 -1.23
CA ALA A 118 -7.83 5.80 -0.57
C ALA A 118 -8.37 4.51 -1.21
N ILE A 119 -8.35 4.40 -2.54
CA ILE A 119 -8.72 3.19 -3.27
C ILE A 119 -7.79 2.04 -2.92
N SER A 120 -6.46 2.25 -3.01
CA SER A 120 -5.46 1.21 -2.71
C SER A 120 -5.60 0.68 -1.30
N PHE A 121 -5.69 1.58 -0.32
CA PHE A 121 -5.85 1.23 1.08
C PHE A 121 -7.18 0.53 1.36
N GLY A 122 -8.29 1.12 0.90
CA GLY A 122 -9.64 0.61 1.14
C GLY A 122 -9.88 -0.77 0.55
N VAL A 123 -9.48 -0.99 -0.70
CA VAL A 123 -9.62 -2.30 -1.37
C VAL A 123 -8.76 -3.34 -0.67
N SER A 124 -7.49 -3.02 -0.39
CA SER A 124 -6.59 -3.92 0.32
C SER A 124 -7.09 -4.29 1.71
N PHE A 125 -7.57 -3.29 2.45
CA PHE A 125 -8.17 -3.48 3.77
C PHE A 125 -9.41 -4.39 3.69
N ALA A 126 -10.36 -4.08 2.80
CA ALA A 126 -11.61 -4.83 2.66
C ALA A 126 -11.35 -6.29 2.24
N VAL A 127 -10.51 -6.52 1.23
CA VAL A 127 -10.16 -7.86 0.78
C VAL A 127 -9.49 -8.64 1.90
N THR A 128 -8.50 -8.05 2.57
CA THR A 128 -7.82 -8.72 3.71
C THR A 128 -8.80 -9.01 4.84
N TRP A 129 -9.68 -8.08 5.16
CA TRP A 129 -10.69 -8.26 6.20
C TRP A 129 -11.60 -9.47 5.94
N VAL A 130 -11.97 -9.68 4.68
CA VAL A 130 -12.83 -10.82 4.28
C VAL A 130 -12.07 -12.14 4.29
N ILE A 131 -10.87 -12.19 3.68
CA ILE A 131 -10.16 -13.45 3.45
C ILE A 131 -9.31 -13.92 4.64
N TRP A 132 -8.88 -13.00 5.50
CA TRP A 132 -8.06 -13.33 6.67
C TRP A 132 -8.91 -13.52 7.91
N THR A 133 -8.63 -14.57 8.68
CA THR A 133 -9.30 -14.90 9.95
C THR A 133 -8.28 -15.06 11.07
N PRO A 134 -8.62 -14.72 12.33
CA PRO A 134 -7.72 -14.90 13.48
C PRO A 134 -7.28 -16.35 13.72
N GLU A 135 -8.05 -17.33 13.27
CA GLU A 135 -7.71 -18.77 13.34
C GLU A 135 -6.46 -19.10 12.51
N ALA A 136 -6.21 -18.38 11.41
CA ALA A 136 -4.99 -18.50 10.62
C ALA A 136 -3.73 -18.02 11.38
N GLU A 137 -3.92 -17.28 12.45
CA GLU A 137 -2.88 -16.79 13.35
C GLU A 137 -2.39 -17.90 14.29
N GLU A 138 -3.31 -18.68 14.85
CA GLU A 138 -3.01 -19.79 15.77
C GLU A 138 -2.28 -20.92 15.06
N ALA A 139 -2.60 -21.16 13.78
CA ALA A 139 -1.98 -22.21 12.97
C ALA A 139 -0.51 -21.92 12.60
N LYS A 140 -0.03 -20.67 12.75
CA LYS A 140 1.33 -20.22 12.40
C LYS A 140 2.10 -19.63 13.58
N ALA A 141 1.52 -19.64 14.74
CA ALA A 141 2.21 -19.30 15.98
C ALA A 141 2.93 -20.54 16.51
#